data_38497e98f55f8916c3195c5985b23c60
#
_entry.id   38497e98f55f8916c3195c5985b23c60
#
_cell.length_a   1.000
_cell.length_b   1.000
_cell.length_c   1.000
_cell.angle_alpha   90.00
_cell.angle_beta   90.00
_cell.angle_gamma   90.00
#
_symmetry.space_group_name_H-M   'P 1'
#
loop_
_entity.id
_entity.type
_entity.pdbx_description
1 polymer ?
#
loop_
_entity_poly.entity_id
_entity_poly.type
_entity_poly.pdbx_seq_one_letter_code
_entity_poly.pdbx_strand_id
1 'polypeptide(L)'
;MRAAFARQLREGWSRPWWIMNEFHLSKRLATVASFIPKGAVLADIGSDHAYLPCYACLHGYATKAIAGEVADGPLRSAQQQVEKSGLSHLISVRKGDGLAVIAPGEADCITIAGMGGALITRILGDGEEKLAGVKRLILQPNIGAELVRRWLLDHGWELVAERILKEDGQIYEVLVAECGDARRPYRNLEAELILGPFLLQENSEVFREKWQRELQHWKRIIADLAEKGESESAREKKRELEKKVQLVEEALA
;
A
#
# COMPACT_ATOMS: atom_id res chain seq x y z
N MET A 1 35.64 -1.97 -9.56
CA MET A 1 34.33 -1.60 -8.97
C MET A 1 33.89 -2.46 -7.77
N ARG A 2 33.92 -3.81 -7.84
CA ARG A 2 33.52 -4.69 -6.71
C ARG A 2 34.35 -4.53 -5.41
N ALA A 3 35.62 -4.19 -5.49
CA ALA A 3 36.48 -4.03 -4.31
C ALA A 3 36.24 -2.70 -3.56
N ALA A 4 35.86 -1.62 -4.23
CA ALA A 4 35.53 -0.34 -3.60
C ALA A 4 34.20 -0.44 -2.82
N PHE A 5 33.22 -1.17 -3.35
CA PHE A 5 31.93 -1.44 -2.72
C PHE A 5 32.08 -2.28 -1.42
N ALA A 6 32.99 -3.28 -1.43
CA ALA A 6 33.26 -4.09 -0.24
C ALA A 6 34.04 -3.34 0.86
N ARG A 7 34.76 -2.25 0.53
CA ARG A 7 35.46 -1.41 1.49
C ARG A 7 34.52 -0.45 2.22
N GLN A 8 33.52 0.07 1.52
CA GLN A 8 32.48 0.97 2.07
C GLN A 8 31.57 0.28 3.12
N LEU A 9 31.42 -1.05 3.02
CA LEU A 9 30.69 -1.85 3.99
C LEU A 9 31.44 -2.11 5.31
N ARG A 10 32.77 -1.80 5.40
CA ARG A 10 33.57 -2.05 6.58
C ARG A 10 33.87 -0.81 7.42
N GLU A 11 33.63 0.39 6.89
CA GLU A 11 33.85 1.62 7.66
C GLU A 11 32.54 2.05 8.29
N GLY A 12 32.36 1.63 9.54
CA GLY A 12 31.15 1.73 10.34
C GLY A 12 30.52 3.12 10.39
N TRP A 13 29.37 3.22 9.80
CA TRP A 13 28.42 4.24 10.19
C TRP A 13 27.52 3.62 11.26
N SER A 14 27.78 3.97 12.51
CA SER A 14 26.94 3.66 13.66
C SER A 14 25.65 4.51 13.63
N ARG A 15 24.86 4.41 12.57
CA ARG A 15 23.47 4.86 12.63
C ARG A 15 22.65 3.76 13.30
N PRO A 16 21.80 4.13 14.24
CA PRO A 16 20.95 3.15 14.90
C PRO A 16 20.19 2.33 13.84
N TRP A 17 20.17 1.03 13.95
CA TRP A 17 19.54 0.07 13.03
C TRP A 17 18.04 0.30 12.79
N TRP A 18 17.41 1.15 13.59
CA TRP A 18 16.00 1.56 13.45
C TRP A 18 15.79 2.79 12.55
N ILE A 19 16.84 3.40 12.00
CA ILE A 19 16.69 4.50 11.04
C ILE A 19 16.52 3.91 9.64
N MET A 20 15.32 4.14 9.07
CA MET A 20 15.03 3.77 7.69
C MET A 20 16.00 4.46 6.71
N ASN A 21 16.51 3.70 5.76
CA ASN A 21 17.37 4.19 4.69
C ASN A 21 17.26 3.26 3.47
N GLU A 22 18.02 3.55 2.40
CA GLU A 22 18.03 2.79 1.14
C GLU A 22 18.46 1.31 1.28
N PHE A 23 19.04 0.92 2.41
CA PHE A 23 19.44 -0.46 2.71
C PHE A 23 18.52 -1.15 3.72
N HIS A 24 17.75 -0.37 4.50
CA HIS A 24 16.91 -0.87 5.58
C HIS A 24 15.56 -0.16 5.55
N LEU A 25 14.59 -0.82 4.95
CA LEU A 25 13.21 -0.37 4.96
C LEU A 25 12.52 -0.71 6.28
N SER A 26 11.47 0.04 6.64
CA SER A 26 10.53 -0.38 7.65
C SER A 26 9.91 -1.75 7.26
N LYS A 27 9.39 -2.48 8.24
CA LYS A 27 8.71 -3.76 7.99
C LYS A 27 7.60 -3.63 6.95
N ARG A 28 6.86 -2.52 7.04
CA ARG A 28 5.78 -2.16 6.12
C ARG A 28 6.31 -1.99 4.68
N LEU A 29 7.31 -1.15 4.46
CA LEU A 29 7.88 -0.94 3.13
C LEU A 29 8.67 -2.16 2.61
N ALA A 30 9.32 -2.93 3.49
CA ALA A 30 9.97 -4.18 3.11
C ALA A 30 8.93 -5.21 2.62
N THR A 31 7.74 -5.25 3.24
CA THR A 31 6.63 -6.08 2.77
C THR A 31 6.15 -5.62 1.39
N VAL A 32 5.99 -4.31 1.15
CA VAL A 32 5.67 -3.77 -0.18
C VAL A 32 6.74 -4.16 -1.20
N ALA A 33 8.03 -3.97 -0.88
CA ALA A 33 9.16 -4.31 -1.75
C ALA A 33 9.19 -5.79 -2.14
N SER A 34 8.79 -6.68 -1.23
CA SER A 34 8.81 -8.14 -1.46
C SER A 34 7.86 -8.59 -2.58
N PHE A 35 6.89 -7.77 -2.95
CA PHE A 35 5.95 -8.04 -4.03
C PHE A 35 6.35 -7.43 -5.37
N ILE A 36 7.40 -6.59 -5.43
CA ILE A 36 7.90 -6.04 -6.69
C ILE A 36 8.48 -7.18 -7.53
N PRO A 37 7.99 -7.39 -8.78
CA PRO A 37 8.53 -8.43 -9.65
C PRO A 37 10.01 -8.16 -9.99
N LYS A 38 10.80 -9.22 -10.09
CA LYS A 38 12.20 -9.06 -10.52
C LYS A 38 12.27 -8.50 -11.94
N GLY A 39 13.09 -7.49 -12.11
CA GLY A 39 13.30 -6.84 -13.40
C GLY A 39 12.24 -5.80 -13.78
N ALA A 40 11.34 -5.46 -12.88
CA ALA A 40 10.29 -4.47 -13.11
C ALA A 40 10.82 -3.08 -13.47
N VAL A 41 10.01 -2.32 -14.21
CA VAL A 41 10.07 -0.87 -14.27
C VAL A 41 9.05 -0.34 -13.27
N LEU A 42 9.55 0.14 -12.13
CA LEU A 42 8.74 0.54 -10.98
C LEU A 42 8.31 2.00 -11.08
N ALA A 43 7.05 2.31 -10.78
CA ALA A 43 6.61 3.66 -10.42
C ALA A 43 6.14 3.66 -8.96
N ASP A 44 6.80 4.44 -8.12
CA ASP A 44 6.45 4.64 -6.71
C ASP A 44 5.80 6.01 -6.52
N ILE A 45 4.52 6.02 -6.19
CA ILE A 45 3.69 7.22 -6.16
C ILE A 45 3.54 7.72 -4.71
N GLY A 46 3.98 8.97 -4.48
CA GLY A 46 4.15 9.51 -3.14
C GLY A 46 5.33 8.85 -2.44
N SER A 47 6.46 8.86 -3.12
CA SER A 47 7.64 8.06 -2.74
C SER A 47 8.33 8.55 -1.46
N ASP A 48 7.99 9.79 -1.02
CA ASP A 48 8.59 10.49 0.10
C ASP A 48 10.13 10.59 -0.11
N HIS A 49 10.95 9.95 0.63
CA HIS A 49 12.42 10.01 0.49
C HIS A 49 13.00 9.07 -0.58
N ALA A 50 12.22 8.51 -1.48
CA ALA A 50 12.62 7.52 -2.48
C ALA A 50 13.35 6.28 -1.92
N TYR A 51 13.12 5.93 -0.65
CA TYR A 51 13.75 4.76 -0.04
C TYR A 51 13.34 3.46 -0.73
N LEU A 52 12.05 3.31 -1.08
CA LEU A 52 11.55 2.10 -1.75
C LEU A 52 12.12 1.94 -3.16
N PRO A 53 12.11 2.95 -4.06
CA PRO A 53 12.76 2.88 -5.36
C PRO A 53 14.27 2.58 -5.26
N CYS A 54 14.99 3.24 -4.35
CA CYS A 54 16.42 2.99 -4.12
C CYS A 54 16.66 1.54 -3.69
N TYR A 55 15.90 1.06 -2.71
CA TYR A 55 15.97 -0.32 -2.25
C TYR A 55 15.69 -1.31 -3.38
N ALA A 56 14.63 -1.09 -4.16
CA ALA A 56 14.25 -1.97 -5.25
C ALA A 56 15.34 -2.07 -6.34
N CYS A 57 15.97 -0.94 -6.71
CA CYS A 57 17.06 -0.94 -7.68
C CYS A 57 18.33 -1.58 -7.11
N LEU A 58 18.73 -1.30 -5.86
CA LEU A 58 19.91 -1.87 -5.23
C LEU A 58 19.83 -3.39 -5.08
N HIS A 59 18.63 -3.93 -4.82
CA HIS A 59 18.41 -5.36 -4.63
C HIS A 59 18.00 -6.11 -5.91
N GLY A 60 17.96 -5.40 -7.06
CA GLY A 60 17.65 -6.02 -8.35
C GLY A 60 16.18 -6.42 -8.53
N TYR A 61 15.27 -5.89 -7.72
CA TYR A 61 13.83 -6.00 -7.96
C TYR A 61 13.43 -5.14 -9.15
N ALA A 62 13.89 -3.89 -9.19
CA ALA A 62 13.63 -2.98 -10.31
C ALA A 62 14.88 -2.74 -11.15
N THR A 63 14.73 -2.70 -12.47
CA THR A 63 15.77 -2.31 -13.43
C THR A 63 15.83 -0.81 -13.60
N LYS A 64 14.68 -0.13 -13.46
CA LYS A 64 14.50 1.31 -13.45
C LYS A 64 13.36 1.66 -12.51
N ALA A 65 13.36 2.89 -12.00
CA ALA A 65 12.25 3.37 -11.19
C ALA A 65 11.92 4.84 -11.48
N ILE A 66 10.68 5.19 -11.20
CA ILE A 66 10.15 6.55 -11.18
C ILE A 66 9.67 6.80 -9.76
N ALA A 67 10.20 7.83 -9.10
CA ALA A 67 9.74 8.31 -7.81
C ALA A 67 8.89 9.56 -8.02
N GLY A 68 7.57 9.44 -7.79
CA GLY A 68 6.61 10.53 -8.01
C GLY A 68 6.33 11.29 -6.72
N GLU A 69 6.35 12.64 -6.79
CA GLU A 69 6.06 13.52 -5.67
C GLU A 69 5.24 14.73 -6.08
N VAL A 70 4.26 15.11 -5.25
CA VAL A 70 3.44 16.30 -5.51
C VAL A 70 4.04 17.56 -4.87
N ALA A 71 4.70 17.44 -3.73
CA ALA A 71 5.22 18.56 -2.95
C ALA A 71 6.74 18.75 -3.13
N ASP A 72 7.20 20.00 -3.14
CA ASP A 72 8.61 20.34 -3.38
C ASP A 72 9.57 19.85 -2.29
N GLY A 73 9.12 19.76 -1.04
CA GLY A 73 9.93 19.25 0.07
C GLY A 73 10.30 17.77 -0.11
N PRO A 74 9.34 16.86 -0.16
CA PRO A 74 9.55 15.45 -0.47
C PRO A 74 10.28 15.22 -1.80
N LEU A 75 9.94 15.99 -2.86
CA LEU A 75 10.65 15.91 -4.15
C LEU A 75 12.16 16.13 -3.99
N ARG A 76 12.57 17.21 -3.30
CA ARG A 76 13.99 17.50 -3.04
C ARG A 76 14.65 16.43 -2.19
N SER A 77 13.95 15.92 -1.18
CA SER A 77 14.45 14.83 -0.33
C SER A 77 14.69 13.55 -1.15
N ALA A 78 13.76 13.20 -2.02
CA ALA A 78 13.88 12.07 -2.92
C ALA A 78 15.06 12.24 -3.90
N GLN A 79 15.24 13.44 -4.50
CA GLN A 79 16.36 13.74 -5.38
C GLN A 79 17.70 13.57 -4.67
N GLN A 80 17.85 14.17 -3.48
CA GLN A 80 19.07 14.04 -2.68
C GLN A 80 19.38 12.60 -2.31
N GLN A 81 18.34 11.81 -1.97
CA GLN A 81 18.51 10.41 -1.63
C GLN A 81 18.99 9.58 -2.83
N VAL A 82 18.37 9.78 -4.01
CA VAL A 82 18.75 9.10 -5.26
C VAL A 82 20.20 9.45 -5.66
N GLU A 83 20.58 10.73 -5.59
CA GLU A 83 21.95 11.18 -5.87
C GLU A 83 22.95 10.57 -4.90
N LYS A 84 22.67 10.63 -3.60
CA LYS A 84 23.54 10.05 -2.54
C LYS A 84 23.74 8.54 -2.70
N SER A 85 22.70 7.83 -3.17
CA SER A 85 22.75 6.39 -3.43
C SER A 85 23.47 6.05 -4.75
N GLY A 86 23.84 7.05 -5.57
CA GLY A 86 24.48 6.84 -6.88
C GLY A 86 23.53 6.27 -7.93
N LEU A 87 22.21 6.40 -7.75
CA LEU A 87 21.18 5.75 -8.55
C LEU A 87 20.50 6.68 -9.56
N SER A 88 21.01 7.90 -9.79
CA SER A 88 20.44 8.88 -10.72
C SER A 88 20.34 8.39 -12.17
N HIS A 89 21.09 7.36 -12.52
CA HIS A 89 21.06 6.73 -13.85
C HIS A 89 19.92 5.65 -13.97
N LEU A 90 19.32 5.22 -12.87
CA LEU A 90 18.24 4.23 -12.82
C LEU A 90 16.91 4.82 -12.34
N ILE A 91 16.95 5.87 -11.52
CA ILE A 91 15.77 6.42 -10.85
C ILE A 91 15.52 7.85 -11.32
N SER A 92 14.33 8.09 -11.89
CA SER A 92 13.84 9.41 -12.27
C SER A 92 12.92 9.95 -11.20
N VAL A 93 13.28 11.04 -10.52
CA VAL A 93 12.42 11.73 -9.55
C VAL A 93 11.61 12.79 -10.27
N ARG A 94 10.28 12.74 -10.16
CA ARG A 94 9.36 13.57 -10.92
C ARG A 94 8.33 14.26 -10.04
N LYS A 95 8.06 15.54 -10.35
CA LYS A 95 6.97 16.29 -9.72
C LYS A 95 5.68 16.08 -10.50
N GLY A 96 4.61 15.70 -9.79
CA GLY A 96 3.27 15.57 -10.38
C GLY A 96 2.28 15.01 -9.36
N ASP A 97 0.98 15.16 -9.63
CA ASP A 97 -0.07 14.60 -8.77
C ASP A 97 -0.41 13.17 -9.23
N GLY A 98 -0.30 12.23 -8.29
CA GLY A 98 -0.65 10.84 -8.53
C GLY A 98 0.07 10.24 -9.74
N LEU A 99 -0.68 9.62 -10.64
CA LEU A 99 -0.16 8.96 -11.85
C LEU A 99 0.25 9.93 -12.97
N ALA A 100 0.07 11.25 -12.81
CA ALA A 100 0.55 12.23 -13.78
C ALA A 100 2.09 12.20 -13.97
N VAL A 101 2.82 11.59 -13.05
CA VAL A 101 4.29 11.44 -13.11
C VAL A 101 4.76 10.40 -14.13
N ILE A 102 3.86 9.58 -14.68
CA ILE A 102 4.18 8.54 -15.67
C ILE A 102 3.42 8.73 -16.98
N ALA A 103 4.00 8.23 -18.06
CA ALA A 103 3.30 8.04 -19.33
C ALA A 103 2.67 6.63 -19.40
N PRO A 104 1.60 6.41 -20.20
CA PRO A 104 1.07 5.08 -20.45
C PRO A 104 2.15 4.12 -20.96
N GLY A 105 2.24 2.93 -20.38
CA GLY A 105 3.24 1.92 -20.75
C GLY A 105 4.68 2.17 -20.26
N GLU A 106 4.91 3.24 -19.48
CA GLU A 106 6.25 3.57 -18.98
C GLU A 106 6.67 2.71 -17.76
N ALA A 107 5.71 2.26 -16.96
CA ALA A 107 5.93 1.38 -15.82
C ALA A 107 5.09 0.11 -15.95
N ASP A 108 5.62 -1.01 -15.48
CA ASP A 108 4.89 -2.29 -15.42
C ASP A 108 4.50 -2.69 -13.99
N CYS A 109 5.04 -2.02 -12.98
CA CYS A 109 4.68 -2.17 -11.57
C CYS A 109 4.49 -0.81 -10.91
N ILE A 110 3.38 -0.62 -10.21
CA ILE A 110 3.09 0.63 -9.48
C ILE A 110 2.97 0.30 -7.99
N THR A 111 3.63 1.11 -7.16
CA THR A 111 3.46 1.11 -5.70
C THR A 111 2.81 2.41 -5.24
N ILE A 112 1.80 2.32 -4.36
CA ILE A 112 1.19 3.45 -3.64
C ILE A 112 1.07 3.04 -2.18
N ALA A 113 1.90 3.60 -1.32
CA ALA A 113 2.00 3.20 0.08
C ALA A 113 1.90 4.38 1.06
N GLY A 114 1.36 4.10 2.26
CA GLY A 114 1.32 5.10 3.34
C GLY A 114 0.19 6.13 3.21
N MET A 115 -0.82 5.88 2.39
CA MET A 115 -1.95 6.78 2.14
C MET A 115 -3.26 6.18 2.66
N GLY A 116 -4.32 6.99 2.75
CA GLY A 116 -5.67 6.46 2.97
C GLY A 116 -6.24 5.79 1.72
N GLY A 117 -7.07 4.75 1.87
CA GLY A 117 -7.67 4.04 0.75
C GLY A 117 -8.45 4.93 -0.20
N ALA A 118 -9.18 5.93 0.33
CA ALA A 118 -9.88 6.92 -0.50
C ALA A 118 -8.94 7.74 -1.40
N LEU A 119 -7.73 8.08 -0.90
CA LEU A 119 -6.73 8.79 -1.71
C LEU A 119 -6.12 7.86 -2.76
N ILE A 120 -5.80 6.62 -2.39
CA ILE A 120 -5.29 5.62 -3.33
C ILE A 120 -6.27 5.40 -4.48
N THR A 121 -7.56 5.19 -4.19
CA THR A 121 -8.57 4.95 -5.22
C THR A 121 -8.80 6.17 -6.11
N ARG A 122 -8.70 7.39 -5.55
CA ARG A 122 -8.74 8.62 -6.34
C ARG A 122 -7.55 8.72 -7.29
N ILE A 123 -6.32 8.49 -6.80
CA ILE A 123 -5.10 8.51 -7.63
C ILE A 123 -5.21 7.53 -8.79
N LEU A 124 -5.69 6.31 -8.54
CA LEU A 124 -5.86 5.29 -9.56
C LEU A 124 -6.96 5.67 -10.57
N GLY A 125 -8.09 6.21 -10.10
CA GLY A 125 -9.20 6.63 -10.95
C GLY A 125 -8.88 7.85 -11.79
N ASP A 126 -8.24 8.87 -11.21
CA ASP A 126 -7.86 10.11 -11.93
C ASP A 126 -6.80 9.86 -13.03
N GLY A 127 -6.04 8.77 -12.92
CA GLY A 127 -4.99 8.39 -13.86
C GLY A 127 -5.21 7.02 -14.49
N GLU A 128 -6.43 6.55 -14.66
CA GLU A 128 -6.73 5.19 -15.12
C GLU A 128 -6.10 4.90 -16.50
N GLU A 129 -6.03 5.89 -17.38
CA GLU A 129 -5.38 5.75 -18.70
C GLU A 129 -3.88 5.47 -18.60
N LYS A 130 -3.23 5.81 -17.47
CA LYS A 130 -1.82 5.53 -17.21
C LYS A 130 -1.57 4.09 -16.80
N LEU A 131 -2.63 3.35 -16.43
CA LEU A 131 -2.53 1.95 -16.06
C LEU A 131 -2.38 1.03 -17.27
N ALA A 132 -2.51 1.56 -18.50
CA ALA A 132 -2.26 0.80 -19.71
C ALA A 132 -0.81 0.23 -19.74
N GLY A 133 -0.67 -1.10 -19.78
CA GLY A 133 0.62 -1.79 -19.73
C GLY A 133 1.15 -2.11 -18.34
N VAL A 134 0.51 -1.60 -17.29
CA VAL A 134 0.84 -1.96 -15.90
C VAL A 134 0.37 -3.40 -15.65
N LYS A 135 1.27 -4.23 -15.12
CA LYS A 135 1.00 -5.64 -14.82
C LYS A 135 0.64 -5.87 -13.36
N ARG A 136 1.19 -5.04 -12.45
CA ARG A 136 1.00 -5.21 -11.03
C ARG A 136 0.83 -3.89 -10.29
N LEU A 137 -0.17 -3.85 -9.42
CA LEU A 137 -0.39 -2.81 -8.41
C LEU A 137 -0.05 -3.37 -7.04
N ILE A 138 0.72 -2.64 -6.25
CA ILE A 138 1.04 -2.96 -4.85
C ILE A 138 0.59 -1.77 -4.01
N LEU A 139 -0.51 -1.94 -3.30
CA LEU A 139 -1.22 -0.87 -2.63
C LEU A 139 -1.20 -1.08 -1.11
N GLN A 140 -0.72 -0.08 -0.38
CA GLN A 140 -0.68 -0.16 1.08
C GLN A 140 -1.49 0.99 1.68
N PRO A 141 -2.80 0.79 1.90
CA PRO A 141 -3.62 1.77 2.62
C PRO A 141 -3.32 1.73 4.13
N ASN A 142 -3.16 2.91 4.74
CA ASN A 142 -3.09 3.03 6.20
C ASN A 142 -4.46 2.78 6.85
N ILE A 143 -5.54 3.14 6.16
CA ILE A 143 -6.95 2.91 6.52
C ILE A 143 -7.76 2.70 5.24
N GLY A 144 -8.93 2.06 5.35
CA GLY A 144 -9.87 1.97 4.22
C GLY A 144 -9.44 0.96 3.14
N ALA A 145 -8.84 -0.16 3.50
CA ALA A 145 -8.50 -1.23 2.56
C ALA A 145 -9.73 -1.77 1.79
N GLU A 146 -10.91 -1.76 2.41
CA GLU A 146 -12.18 -2.08 1.75
C GLU A 146 -12.42 -1.24 0.49
N LEU A 147 -12.14 0.07 0.54
CA LEU A 147 -12.29 0.96 -0.62
C LEU A 147 -11.37 0.56 -1.77
N VAL A 148 -10.14 0.18 -1.44
CA VAL A 148 -9.16 -0.28 -2.43
C VAL A 148 -9.62 -1.59 -3.07
N ARG A 149 -10.06 -2.59 -2.28
CA ARG A 149 -10.59 -3.86 -2.82
C ARG A 149 -11.79 -3.64 -3.73
N ARG A 150 -12.71 -2.75 -3.36
CA ARG A 150 -13.88 -2.39 -4.17
C ARG A 150 -13.46 -1.75 -5.49
N TRP A 151 -12.53 -0.79 -5.45
CA TRP A 151 -12.01 -0.17 -6.65
C TRP A 151 -11.36 -1.21 -7.60
N LEU A 152 -10.53 -2.09 -7.07
CA LEU A 152 -9.91 -3.17 -7.85
C LEU A 152 -10.96 -4.06 -8.52
N LEU A 153 -11.99 -4.47 -7.77
CA LEU A 153 -13.10 -5.27 -8.29
C LEU A 153 -13.84 -4.57 -9.43
N ASP A 154 -14.15 -3.28 -9.26
CA ASP A 154 -14.94 -2.50 -10.21
C ASP A 154 -14.17 -2.17 -11.50
N HIS A 155 -12.82 -2.17 -11.43
CA HIS A 155 -11.93 -1.82 -12.56
C HIS A 155 -11.18 -3.01 -13.18
N GLY A 156 -11.62 -4.25 -12.91
CA GLY A 156 -11.08 -5.45 -13.56
C GLY A 156 -9.68 -5.85 -13.09
N TRP A 157 -9.28 -5.46 -11.88
CA TRP A 157 -8.04 -5.88 -11.25
C TRP A 157 -8.28 -7.06 -10.32
N GLU A 158 -7.66 -8.19 -10.63
CA GLU A 158 -7.67 -9.38 -9.76
C GLU A 158 -6.76 -9.16 -8.55
N LEU A 159 -7.30 -9.23 -7.35
CA LEU A 159 -6.51 -9.28 -6.12
C LEU A 159 -5.82 -10.64 -6.06
N VAL A 160 -4.49 -10.68 -6.15
CA VAL A 160 -3.71 -11.94 -6.23
C VAL A 160 -2.99 -12.29 -4.92
N ALA A 161 -2.78 -11.32 -4.04
CA ALA A 161 -2.23 -11.56 -2.71
C ALA A 161 -2.57 -10.42 -1.76
N GLU A 162 -2.56 -10.73 -0.47
CA GLU A 162 -2.61 -9.76 0.61
C GLU A 162 -1.62 -10.13 1.71
N ARG A 163 -1.18 -9.14 2.46
CA ARG A 163 -0.43 -9.33 3.71
C ARG A 163 -0.92 -8.37 4.77
N ILE A 164 -0.93 -8.85 6.00
CA ILE A 164 -1.18 -8.03 7.18
C ILE A 164 0.01 -8.13 8.11
N LEU A 165 0.42 -7.00 8.67
CA LEU A 165 1.57 -6.95 9.57
C LEU A 165 1.38 -5.91 10.66
N LYS A 166 2.09 -6.10 11.76
CA LYS A 166 2.15 -5.13 12.87
C LYS A 166 3.55 -4.55 12.97
N GLU A 167 3.63 -3.22 13.01
CA GLU A 167 4.86 -2.45 13.20
C GLU A 167 4.55 -1.24 14.08
N ASP A 168 5.36 -1.02 15.12
CA ASP A 168 5.21 0.11 16.07
C ASP A 168 3.79 0.29 16.64
N GLY A 169 3.11 -0.84 16.92
CA GLY A 169 1.76 -0.86 17.46
C GLY A 169 0.64 -0.62 16.43
N GLN A 170 0.98 -0.22 15.21
CA GLN A 170 0.05 -0.05 14.10
C GLN A 170 -0.07 -1.33 13.28
N ILE A 171 -1.24 -1.54 12.68
CA ILE A 171 -1.50 -2.69 11.81
C ILE A 171 -1.70 -2.16 10.39
N TYR A 172 -0.99 -2.76 9.45
CA TYR A 172 -0.98 -2.39 8.04
C TYR A 172 -1.41 -3.57 7.16
N GLU A 173 -2.13 -3.26 6.10
CA GLU A 173 -2.46 -4.20 5.04
C GLU A 173 -1.74 -3.81 3.75
N VAL A 174 -1.24 -4.81 3.03
CA VAL A 174 -0.67 -4.66 1.68
C VAL A 174 -1.51 -5.51 0.75
N LEU A 175 -2.00 -4.89 -0.31
CA LEU A 175 -2.82 -5.51 -1.35
C LEU A 175 -2.02 -5.57 -2.65
N VAL A 176 -2.05 -6.71 -3.31
CA VAL A 176 -1.38 -6.92 -4.59
C VAL A 176 -2.41 -7.33 -5.63
N ALA A 177 -2.46 -6.59 -6.72
CA ALA A 177 -3.41 -6.87 -7.80
C ALA A 177 -2.72 -6.93 -9.16
N GLU A 178 -3.28 -7.73 -10.06
CA GLU A 178 -2.88 -7.89 -11.45
C GLU A 178 -4.10 -7.82 -12.36
N CYS A 179 -3.90 -7.59 -13.65
CA CYS A 179 -5.00 -7.71 -14.61
C CYS A 179 -5.52 -9.15 -14.62
N GLY A 180 -6.82 -9.35 -14.49
CA GLY A 180 -7.39 -10.69 -14.43
C GLY A 180 -8.88 -10.70 -14.10
N ASP A 181 -9.36 -11.85 -13.61
CA ASP A 181 -10.74 -11.97 -13.15
C ASP A 181 -10.87 -11.39 -11.74
N ALA A 182 -11.35 -10.15 -11.66
CA ALA A 182 -11.49 -9.41 -10.41
C ALA A 182 -12.40 -10.12 -9.38
N ARG A 183 -13.27 -11.04 -9.80
CA ARG A 183 -14.15 -11.80 -8.89
C ARG A 183 -13.52 -13.09 -8.37
N ARG A 184 -12.50 -13.61 -9.04
CA ARG A 184 -11.88 -14.92 -8.73
C ARG A 184 -11.48 -15.11 -7.27
N PRO A 185 -10.89 -14.12 -6.56
CA PRO A 185 -10.45 -14.32 -5.18
C PRO A 185 -11.61 -14.40 -4.17
N TYR A 186 -12.82 -13.95 -4.54
CA TYR A 186 -13.94 -13.77 -3.61
C TYR A 186 -14.92 -14.94 -3.66
N ARG A 187 -15.27 -15.48 -2.48
CA ARG A 187 -16.34 -16.48 -2.25
C ARG A 187 -17.57 -15.84 -1.63
N ASN A 188 -17.35 -15.05 -0.57
CA ASN A 188 -18.35 -14.21 0.07
C ASN A 188 -17.95 -12.74 -0.14
N LEU A 189 -18.47 -12.16 -1.24
CA LEU A 189 -18.04 -10.84 -1.69
C LEU A 189 -18.19 -9.75 -0.63
N GLU A 190 -19.32 -9.68 0.07
CA GLU A 190 -19.58 -8.62 1.05
C GLU A 190 -18.63 -8.68 2.23
N ALA A 191 -18.42 -9.86 2.82
CA ALA A 191 -17.52 -10.04 3.95
C ALA A 191 -16.05 -9.88 3.52
N GLU A 192 -15.66 -10.46 2.39
CA GLU A 192 -14.27 -10.50 1.95
C GLU A 192 -13.79 -9.16 1.38
N LEU A 193 -14.66 -8.28 0.90
CA LEU A 193 -14.29 -6.90 0.61
C LEU A 193 -13.87 -6.14 1.88
N ILE A 194 -14.51 -6.42 3.01
CA ILE A 194 -14.17 -5.82 4.31
C ILE A 194 -12.91 -6.47 4.87
N LEU A 195 -12.90 -7.79 4.98
CA LEU A 195 -11.90 -8.58 5.70
C LEU A 195 -10.62 -8.85 4.90
N GLY A 196 -10.73 -8.95 3.57
CA GLY A 196 -9.70 -9.44 2.66
C GLY A 196 -9.75 -10.96 2.49
N PRO A 197 -9.93 -11.47 1.26
CA PRO A 197 -10.12 -12.92 1.02
C PRO A 197 -8.90 -13.74 1.45
N PHE A 198 -7.68 -13.25 1.20
CA PHE A 198 -6.46 -13.95 1.58
C PHE A 198 -6.16 -13.80 3.08
N LEU A 199 -6.46 -12.63 3.67
CA LEU A 199 -6.26 -12.38 5.08
C LEU A 199 -7.22 -13.21 5.94
N LEU A 200 -8.47 -13.33 5.50
CA LEU A 200 -9.48 -14.17 6.16
C LEU A 200 -9.07 -15.65 6.10
N GLN A 201 -8.59 -16.12 4.95
CA GLN A 201 -8.12 -17.50 4.79
C GLN A 201 -6.88 -17.79 5.65
N GLU A 202 -5.91 -16.86 5.74
CA GLU A 202 -4.71 -17.01 6.57
C GLU A 202 -5.04 -16.96 8.06
N ASN A 203 -6.01 -16.14 8.46
CA ASN A 203 -6.51 -15.95 9.81
C ASN A 203 -5.39 -15.82 10.87
N SER A 204 -4.39 -14.98 10.58
CA SER A 204 -3.22 -14.76 11.44
C SER A 204 -3.59 -14.07 12.77
N GLU A 205 -2.68 -14.10 13.76
CA GLU A 205 -2.87 -13.40 15.04
C GLU A 205 -3.07 -11.90 14.84
N VAL A 206 -2.31 -11.28 13.92
CA VAL A 206 -2.41 -9.84 13.62
C VAL A 206 -3.77 -9.53 12.98
N PHE A 207 -4.29 -10.41 12.14
CA PHE A 207 -5.62 -10.28 11.55
C PHE A 207 -6.71 -10.32 12.63
N ARG A 208 -6.65 -11.31 13.53
CA ARG A 208 -7.61 -11.42 14.65
C ARG A 208 -7.52 -10.20 15.57
N GLU A 209 -6.32 -9.73 15.90
CA GLU A 209 -6.12 -8.52 16.71
C GLU A 209 -6.75 -7.30 16.05
N LYS A 210 -6.55 -7.10 14.73
CA LYS A 210 -7.18 -6.02 13.98
C LYS A 210 -8.69 -6.05 14.13
N TRP A 211 -9.30 -7.18 13.81
CA TRP A 211 -10.76 -7.26 13.76
C TRP A 211 -11.42 -7.22 15.13
N GLN A 212 -10.75 -7.70 16.17
CA GLN A 212 -11.21 -7.49 17.56
C GLN A 212 -11.23 -6.01 17.93
N ARG A 213 -10.21 -5.24 17.53
CA ARG A 213 -10.16 -3.78 17.75
C ARG A 213 -11.25 -3.05 16.96
N GLU A 214 -11.42 -3.39 15.70
CA GLU A 214 -12.43 -2.78 14.82
C GLU A 214 -13.85 -3.07 15.33
N LEU A 215 -14.17 -4.30 15.67
CA LEU A 215 -15.48 -4.66 16.23
C LEU A 215 -15.78 -3.90 17.54
N GLN A 216 -14.81 -3.79 18.44
CA GLN A 216 -14.96 -3.01 19.67
C GLN A 216 -15.18 -1.52 19.38
N HIS A 217 -14.48 -0.97 18.39
CA HIS A 217 -14.62 0.41 17.97
C HIS A 217 -16.02 0.67 17.36
N TRP A 218 -16.46 -0.16 16.44
CA TRP A 218 -17.77 -0.03 15.81
C TRP A 218 -18.92 -0.19 16.81
N LYS A 219 -18.83 -1.16 17.72
CA LYS A 219 -19.83 -1.33 18.79
C LYS A 219 -19.94 -0.12 19.70
N ARG A 220 -18.83 0.57 20.00
CA ARG A 220 -18.86 1.84 20.76
C ARG A 220 -19.55 2.94 19.96
N ILE A 221 -19.23 3.09 18.67
CA ILE A 221 -19.90 4.08 17.82
C ILE A 221 -21.42 3.81 17.74
N ILE A 222 -21.83 2.55 17.60
CA ILE A 222 -23.25 2.16 17.57
C ILE A 222 -23.95 2.56 18.89
N ALA A 223 -23.32 2.33 20.04
CA ALA A 223 -23.85 2.74 21.33
C ALA A 223 -23.96 4.27 21.45
N ASP A 224 -22.92 5.00 21.06
CA ASP A 224 -22.92 6.48 21.07
C ASP A 224 -24.00 7.06 20.17
N LEU A 225 -24.24 6.46 18.99
CA LEU A 225 -25.29 6.89 18.07
C LEU A 225 -26.69 6.58 18.63
N ALA A 226 -26.85 5.52 19.41
CA ALA A 226 -28.10 5.20 20.06
C ALA A 226 -28.45 6.20 21.18
N GLU A 227 -27.44 6.76 21.87
CA GLU A 227 -27.64 7.73 22.96
C GLU A 227 -27.83 9.19 22.47
N LYS A 228 -27.13 9.56 21.37
CA LYS A 228 -26.99 10.98 20.96
C LYS A 228 -28.03 11.49 19.96
N GLY A 229 -28.90 10.63 19.43
CA GLY A 229 -29.90 11.24 18.66
C GLY A 229 -30.50 10.59 17.42
N GLU A 230 -31.59 11.21 17.06
CA GLU A 230 -32.61 10.78 16.13
C GLU A 230 -32.46 11.31 14.70
N SER A 231 -31.28 11.85 14.29
CA SER A 231 -31.14 12.30 12.90
C SER A 231 -31.17 11.12 11.94
N GLU A 232 -31.75 11.31 10.75
CA GLU A 232 -31.81 10.30 9.68
C GLU A 232 -30.41 9.75 9.38
N SER A 233 -29.42 10.64 9.25
CA SER A 233 -28.02 10.28 9.01
C SER A 233 -27.42 9.41 10.10
N ALA A 234 -27.75 9.66 11.38
CA ALA A 234 -27.26 8.85 12.50
C ALA A 234 -27.88 7.43 12.47
N ARG A 235 -29.16 7.33 12.13
CA ARG A 235 -29.85 6.03 11.99
C ARG A 235 -29.29 5.22 10.82
N GLU A 236 -29.01 5.87 9.70
CA GLU A 236 -28.43 5.24 8.52
C GLU A 236 -27.02 4.73 8.82
N LYS A 237 -26.17 5.55 9.44
CA LYS A 237 -24.82 5.17 9.87
C LYS A 237 -24.82 4.02 10.87
N LYS A 238 -25.74 4.03 11.81
CA LYS A 238 -25.91 2.93 12.78
C LYS A 238 -26.23 1.63 12.06
N ARG A 239 -27.22 1.62 11.15
CA ARG A 239 -27.60 0.42 10.37
C ARG A 239 -26.44 -0.11 9.52
N GLU A 240 -25.66 0.78 8.90
CA GLU A 240 -24.45 0.39 8.14
C GLU A 240 -23.43 -0.33 9.03
N LEU A 241 -23.16 0.24 10.22
CA LEU A 241 -22.19 -0.35 11.15
C LEU A 241 -22.72 -1.67 11.75
N GLU A 242 -24.01 -1.77 12.09
CA GLU A 242 -24.60 -3.02 12.57
C GLU A 242 -24.47 -4.14 11.53
N LYS A 243 -24.72 -3.83 10.25
CA LYS A 243 -24.52 -4.79 9.15
C LYS A 243 -23.05 -5.23 9.06
N LYS A 244 -22.10 -4.29 9.14
CA LYS A 244 -20.67 -4.60 9.11
C LYS A 244 -20.24 -5.47 10.29
N VAL A 245 -20.71 -5.18 11.50
CA VAL A 245 -20.45 -5.99 12.70
C VAL A 245 -20.94 -7.41 12.48
N GLN A 246 -22.18 -7.58 12.03
CA GLN A 246 -22.74 -8.91 11.78
C GLN A 246 -21.92 -9.69 10.76
N LEU A 247 -21.60 -9.10 9.60
CA LEU A 247 -20.81 -9.74 8.55
C LEU A 247 -19.42 -10.20 9.06
N VAL A 248 -18.78 -9.36 9.87
CA VAL A 248 -17.44 -9.69 10.41
C VAL A 248 -17.54 -10.78 11.48
N GLU A 249 -18.53 -10.72 12.36
CA GLU A 249 -18.71 -11.75 13.40
C GLU A 249 -19.05 -13.11 12.77
N GLU A 250 -19.93 -13.16 11.76
CA GLU A 250 -20.25 -14.38 11.03
C GLU A 250 -19.05 -14.99 10.30
N ALA A 251 -18.20 -14.13 9.72
CA ALA A 251 -17.01 -14.58 9.00
C ALA A 251 -15.85 -15.04 9.91
N LEU A 252 -15.86 -14.62 11.19
CA LEU A 252 -14.84 -14.98 12.17
C LEU A 252 -15.27 -16.14 13.08
N ALA A 253 -16.53 -16.57 13.01
CA ALA A 253 -17.08 -17.69 13.79
C ALA A 253 -16.59 -19.04 13.24
#